data_b128fc934be1f14718b679fd4ef5cca9
#
_entry.id   b128fc934be1f14718b679fd4ef5cca9
#
_cell.length_a   1.000
_cell.length_b   1.000
_cell.length_c   1.000
_cell.angle_alpha   90.00
_cell.angle_beta   90.00
_cell.angle_gamma   90.00
#
_symmetry.space_group_name_H-M   'P 1'
#
loop_
_entity.id
_entity.type
_entity.pdbx_description
1 polymer ?
#
loop_
_entity_poly.entity_id
_entity_poly.type
_entity_poly.pdbx_seq_one_letter_code
_entity_poly.pdbx_strand_id
1 'polypeptide(L)'
;MSAAGIDVLPKQCLLNWADRGGGAVTRLRALVLLVQFPDLPADAADHGVPYFESLMFGKGPLDTRTLRNFYLDNSYGTLSVEGDVYGWYTLPNSSSFYAKGSGGVCDTCYPRNAQGMAEDAVELARPFVDFSRYDNDGPDGVPSSGDDDGYVDALFVVHSGSTYEDTGNPGLIMSHQWNTVAPIPVNGVYAFVYTTEGESSKLGTFCHEMGHVLGLPDLYDRDYTSYGLDLWSLMAAGGWLG
;
A
#
# COMPACT_ATOMS: atom_id res chain seq x y z
N MET A 1 -11.79 -2.11 21.24
CA MET A 1 -12.03 -0.86 20.48
C MET A 1 -12.65 -1.26 19.15
N SER A 2 -13.83 -0.73 18.83
CA SER A 2 -14.62 -1.16 17.67
C SER A 2 -13.95 -0.70 16.38
N ALA A 3 -13.61 -1.64 15.49
CA ALA A 3 -13.19 -1.34 14.12
C ALA A 3 -14.42 -0.87 13.32
N ALA A 4 -14.77 0.41 13.43
CA ALA A 4 -15.70 1.06 12.54
C ALA A 4 -14.88 1.67 11.39
N GLY A 5 -14.77 0.97 10.27
CA GLY A 5 -14.06 1.52 9.12
C GLY A 5 -13.94 0.61 7.90
N ILE A 6 -14.42 -0.62 7.95
CA ILE A 6 -14.22 -1.59 6.84
C ILE A 6 -15.38 -1.59 5.82
N ASP A 7 -16.39 -0.76 5.97
CA ASP A 7 -17.63 -0.84 5.15
C ASP A 7 -17.69 0.12 3.94
N VAL A 8 -16.60 0.77 3.55
CA VAL A 8 -16.61 1.68 2.39
C VAL A 8 -15.37 1.47 1.52
N LEU A 9 -15.02 0.23 1.20
CA LEU A 9 -14.34 0.00 -0.07
C LEU A 9 -15.40 0.12 -1.16
N PRO A 10 -15.13 0.81 -2.27
CA PRO A 10 -15.99 0.73 -3.43
C PRO A 10 -16.18 -0.74 -3.76
N LYS A 11 -17.40 -1.25 -3.61
CA LYS A 11 -17.72 -2.67 -3.84
C LYS A 11 -17.42 -3.14 -5.27
N GLN A 12 -17.04 -2.22 -6.13
CA GLN A 12 -16.78 -2.42 -7.54
C GLN A 12 -15.38 -3.00 -7.79
N CYS A 13 -14.36 -2.59 -7.04
CA CYS A 13 -12.99 -3.05 -7.24
C CYS A 13 -12.84 -4.59 -7.12
N LEU A 14 -13.59 -5.22 -6.22
CA LEU A 14 -13.52 -6.67 -5.97
C LEU A 14 -14.32 -7.52 -6.97
N LEU A 15 -15.36 -6.98 -7.62
CA LEU A 15 -16.28 -7.74 -8.48
C LEU A 15 -15.83 -7.78 -9.95
N ASN A 16 -15.12 -6.77 -10.42
CA ASN A 16 -14.68 -6.69 -11.82
C ASN A 16 -13.54 -7.66 -12.16
N TRP A 17 -12.79 -8.12 -11.17
CA TRP A 17 -11.70 -9.09 -11.35
C TRP A 17 -12.17 -10.48 -11.78
N ALA A 18 -13.36 -10.89 -11.34
CA ALA A 18 -13.91 -12.22 -11.62
C ALA A 18 -14.52 -12.35 -13.05
N ASP A 19 -14.89 -11.25 -13.67
CA ASP A 19 -15.60 -11.25 -14.97
C ASP A 19 -14.67 -11.13 -16.19
N ARG A 20 -13.36 -10.99 -16.01
CA ARG A 20 -12.40 -11.02 -17.12
C ARG A 20 -12.27 -12.46 -17.63
N GLY A 21 -13.01 -12.75 -18.69
CA GLY A 21 -13.14 -14.07 -19.32
C GLY A 21 -11.78 -14.76 -19.52
N GLY A 22 -11.69 -16.03 -19.15
CA GLY A 22 -10.51 -16.82 -18.91
C GLY A 22 -9.41 -16.71 -19.95
N GLY A 23 -8.17 -16.56 -19.46
CA GLY A 23 -6.91 -16.71 -20.18
C GLY A 23 -6.04 -15.47 -20.35
N ALA A 24 -6.55 -14.25 -20.11
CA ALA A 24 -5.74 -13.03 -20.13
C ALA A 24 -5.19 -12.72 -18.72
N VAL A 25 -3.91 -12.31 -18.64
CA VAL A 25 -3.31 -11.81 -17.40
C VAL A 25 -3.92 -10.44 -17.09
N THR A 26 -4.58 -10.32 -15.95
CA THR A 26 -4.99 -9.03 -15.43
C THR A 26 -3.78 -8.28 -14.91
N ARG A 27 -3.60 -7.03 -15.34
CA ARG A 27 -2.50 -6.17 -14.94
C ARG A 27 -3.04 -5.05 -14.07
N LEU A 28 -2.71 -5.08 -12.79
CA LEU A 28 -3.00 -4.00 -11.86
C LEU A 28 -1.82 -3.04 -11.83
N ARG A 29 -2.09 -1.75 -11.95
CA ARG A 29 -1.05 -0.72 -11.86
C ARG A 29 -1.04 -0.12 -10.46
N ALA A 30 0.08 -0.31 -9.76
CA ALA A 30 0.33 0.24 -8.45
C ALA A 30 1.18 1.52 -8.53
N LEU A 31 0.87 2.48 -7.69
CA LEU A 31 1.66 3.69 -7.46
C LEU A 31 2.38 3.57 -6.12
N VAL A 32 3.70 3.72 -6.11
CA VAL A 32 4.50 3.73 -4.87
C VAL A 32 5.07 5.14 -4.67
N LEU A 33 4.72 5.76 -3.56
CA LEU A 33 5.24 7.04 -3.11
C LEU A 33 6.21 6.83 -1.94
N LEU A 34 7.47 7.18 -2.12
CA LEU A 34 8.47 7.15 -1.07
C LEU A 34 8.50 8.50 -0.35
N VAL A 35 8.28 8.49 0.96
CA VAL A 35 8.26 9.69 1.79
C VAL A 35 9.22 9.57 2.96
N GLN A 36 9.90 10.68 3.28
CA GLN A 36 10.79 10.73 4.43
C GLN A 36 10.38 11.84 5.38
N PHE A 37 10.61 11.60 6.65
CA PHE A 37 10.38 12.62 7.68
C PHE A 37 11.58 13.56 7.79
N PRO A 38 11.38 14.86 8.10
CA PRO A 38 12.50 15.80 8.27
C PRO A 38 13.43 15.45 9.44
N ASP A 39 12.91 14.72 10.44
CA ASP A 39 13.67 14.22 11.60
C ASP A 39 14.20 12.79 11.45
N LEU A 40 13.79 12.08 10.39
CA LEU A 40 14.20 10.71 10.10
C LEU A 40 14.35 10.54 8.58
N PRO A 41 15.49 10.97 8.00
CA PRO A 41 15.73 10.83 6.58
C PRO A 41 15.87 9.36 6.16
N ALA A 42 15.48 9.05 4.93
CA ALA A 42 15.60 7.73 4.34
C ALA A 42 17.06 7.37 4.06
N ASP A 43 17.37 6.08 4.07
CA ASP A 43 18.59 5.54 3.49
C ASP A 43 18.44 5.39 1.97
N ALA A 44 18.42 6.51 1.27
CA ALA A 44 18.22 6.54 -0.19
C ALA A 44 19.36 5.87 -0.98
N ALA A 45 20.50 5.57 -0.34
CA ALA A 45 21.60 4.86 -0.98
C ALA A 45 21.28 3.37 -1.13
N ASP A 46 20.75 2.75 -0.09
CA ASP A 46 20.37 1.34 -0.09
C ASP A 46 18.89 1.14 -0.46
N HIS A 47 18.00 2.05 -0.05
CA HIS A 47 16.56 1.98 -0.26
C HIS A 47 16.04 3.10 -1.19
N GLY A 48 16.74 3.36 -2.28
CA GLY A 48 16.31 4.33 -3.30
C GLY A 48 15.17 3.80 -4.20
N VAL A 49 14.69 4.66 -5.11
CA VAL A 49 13.68 4.28 -6.12
C VAL A 49 14.01 2.96 -6.83
N PRO A 50 15.26 2.71 -7.32
CA PRO A 50 15.57 1.45 -7.99
C PRO A 50 15.45 0.20 -7.10
N TYR A 51 15.65 0.34 -5.79
CA TYR A 51 15.44 -0.76 -4.84
C TYR A 51 13.97 -1.18 -4.81
N PHE A 52 13.06 -0.22 -4.62
CA PHE A 52 11.62 -0.51 -4.59
C PHE A 52 11.06 -0.93 -5.95
N GLU A 53 11.56 -0.38 -7.05
CA GLU A 53 11.21 -0.87 -8.40
C GLU A 53 11.60 -2.33 -8.59
N SER A 54 12.75 -2.73 -8.06
CA SER A 54 13.20 -4.13 -8.08
C SER A 54 12.36 -5.00 -7.14
N LEU A 55 12.15 -4.57 -5.89
CA LEU A 55 11.40 -5.32 -4.87
C LEU A 55 9.94 -5.53 -5.26
N MET A 56 9.30 -4.49 -5.75
CA MET A 56 7.86 -4.52 -6.07
C MET A 56 7.58 -5.14 -7.45
N PHE A 57 8.32 -4.70 -8.48
CA PHE A 57 7.94 -4.95 -9.88
C PHE A 57 8.95 -5.75 -10.68
N GLY A 58 10.09 -6.12 -10.09
CA GLY A 58 11.12 -6.90 -10.81
C GLY A 58 11.86 -6.10 -11.89
N LYS A 59 11.93 -4.78 -11.75
CA LYS A 59 12.67 -3.91 -12.69
C LYS A 59 14.18 -3.83 -12.34
N GLY A 60 14.82 -4.97 -12.03
CA GLY A 60 16.23 -4.96 -11.63
C GLY A 60 16.77 -6.35 -11.26
N PRO A 61 17.96 -6.41 -10.64
CA PRO A 61 18.66 -7.68 -10.39
C PRO A 61 18.01 -8.59 -9.32
N LEU A 62 17.01 -8.13 -8.57
CA LEU A 62 16.32 -8.89 -7.52
C LEU A 62 15.08 -9.64 -8.02
N ASP A 63 14.96 -9.87 -9.30
CA ASP A 63 13.71 -10.21 -10.00
C ASP A 63 13.08 -11.58 -9.71
N THR A 64 13.60 -12.39 -8.80
CA THR A 64 13.02 -13.71 -8.47
C THR A 64 12.11 -13.71 -7.23
N ARG A 65 12.16 -12.66 -6.41
CA ARG A 65 11.34 -12.52 -5.19
C ARG A 65 10.78 -11.10 -5.16
N THR A 66 9.69 -10.89 -5.87
CA THR A 66 9.05 -9.59 -5.99
C THR A 66 7.57 -9.70 -5.67
N LEU A 67 6.94 -8.60 -5.28
CA LEU A 67 5.51 -8.53 -5.09
C LEU A 67 4.77 -9.00 -6.35
N ARG A 68 5.20 -8.55 -7.53
CA ARG A 68 4.66 -8.99 -8.81
C ARG A 68 4.70 -10.51 -8.97
N ASN A 69 5.87 -11.13 -8.75
CA ASN A 69 6.02 -12.58 -8.91
C ASN A 69 5.20 -13.35 -7.87
N PHE A 70 5.14 -12.83 -6.62
CA PHE A 70 4.30 -13.43 -5.59
C PHE A 70 2.84 -13.53 -6.03
N TYR A 71 2.26 -12.42 -6.52
CA TYR A 71 0.87 -12.42 -6.96
C TYR A 71 0.67 -13.18 -8.27
N LEU A 72 1.62 -13.14 -9.20
CA LEU A 72 1.55 -13.91 -10.43
C LEU A 72 1.52 -15.43 -10.14
N ASP A 73 2.40 -15.89 -9.26
CA ASP A 73 2.49 -17.31 -8.88
C ASP A 73 1.23 -17.77 -8.11
N ASN A 74 0.80 -17.00 -7.11
CA ASN A 74 -0.35 -17.35 -6.27
C ASN A 74 -1.69 -17.23 -6.99
N SER A 75 -1.76 -16.45 -8.07
CA SER A 75 -2.93 -16.36 -8.94
C SER A 75 -2.90 -17.32 -10.12
N TYR A 76 -1.96 -18.25 -10.15
CA TYR A 76 -1.76 -19.16 -11.29
C TYR A 76 -1.56 -18.44 -12.63
N GLY A 77 -0.83 -17.32 -12.60
CA GLY A 77 -0.52 -16.51 -13.78
C GLY A 77 -1.64 -15.59 -14.25
N THR A 78 -2.66 -15.34 -13.42
CA THR A 78 -3.81 -14.50 -13.82
C THR A 78 -3.73 -13.05 -13.34
N LEU A 79 -2.93 -12.74 -12.31
CA LEU A 79 -2.76 -11.38 -11.77
C LEU A 79 -1.28 -10.97 -11.80
N SER A 80 -0.96 -9.90 -12.51
CA SER A 80 0.36 -9.24 -12.50
C SER A 80 0.20 -7.84 -11.89
N VAL A 81 0.91 -7.56 -10.79
CA VAL A 81 1.01 -6.21 -10.23
C VAL A 81 2.22 -5.53 -10.87
N GLU A 82 1.97 -4.44 -11.59
CA GLU A 82 2.98 -3.61 -12.24
C GLU A 82 2.88 -2.19 -11.69
N GLY A 83 3.88 -1.34 -11.87
CA GLY A 83 3.76 0.02 -11.35
C GLY A 83 5.01 0.85 -11.48
N ASP A 84 4.99 1.99 -10.84
CA ASP A 84 6.08 2.95 -10.83
C ASP A 84 6.31 3.48 -9.40
N VAL A 85 7.56 3.86 -9.11
CA VAL A 85 8.00 4.36 -7.81
C VAL A 85 8.48 5.79 -7.95
N TYR A 86 8.03 6.68 -7.06
CA TYR A 86 8.39 8.09 -7.03
C TYR A 86 8.83 8.54 -5.63
N GLY A 87 9.72 9.45 -5.53
CA GLY A 87 10.21 10.04 -4.26
C GLY A 87 11.74 9.95 -4.17
N TRP A 88 12.36 10.11 -3.06
CA TRP A 88 11.82 10.39 -1.71
C TRP A 88 11.33 11.83 -1.60
N TYR A 89 10.10 12.02 -1.19
CA TYR A 89 9.55 13.34 -0.88
C TYR A 89 9.70 13.62 0.61
N THR A 90 10.10 14.84 0.99
CA THR A 90 10.21 15.20 2.41
C THR A 90 8.87 15.72 2.92
N LEU A 91 8.28 15.00 3.86
CA LEU A 91 7.04 15.36 4.54
C LEU A 91 7.18 16.67 5.34
N PRO A 92 6.10 17.44 5.53
CA PRO A 92 6.16 18.70 6.27
C PRO A 92 6.35 18.54 7.78
N ASN A 93 6.04 17.37 8.34
CA ASN A 93 6.05 17.13 9.78
C ASN A 93 6.95 15.95 10.16
N SER A 94 7.29 15.86 11.45
CA SER A 94 8.14 14.81 12.03
C SER A 94 7.46 13.44 12.05
N SER A 95 8.25 12.38 12.16
CA SER A 95 7.75 11.01 12.35
C SER A 95 6.79 10.89 13.53
N SER A 96 7.15 11.50 14.67
CA SER A 96 6.33 11.49 15.88
C SER A 96 5.02 12.29 15.75
N PHE A 97 4.95 13.23 14.81
CA PHE A 97 3.70 13.96 14.52
C PHE A 97 2.66 13.00 13.96
N TYR A 98 3.03 12.18 12.97
CA TYR A 98 2.11 11.23 12.32
C TYR A 98 1.92 9.95 13.12
N ALA A 99 2.94 9.43 13.80
CA ALA A 99 2.81 8.23 14.62
C ALA A 99 1.94 8.47 15.86
N LYS A 100 1.98 9.66 16.43
CA LYS A 100 1.17 10.11 17.59
C LYS A 100 1.21 9.17 18.81
N GLY A 101 2.25 8.34 18.94
CA GLY A 101 2.35 7.34 20.01
C GLY A 101 1.32 6.20 19.92
N SER A 102 0.76 5.99 18.74
CA SER A 102 -0.28 4.97 18.46
C SER A 102 -0.06 4.24 17.14
N GLY A 103 1.17 4.18 16.65
CA GLY A 103 1.47 3.56 15.36
C GLY A 103 0.87 4.30 14.14
N GLY A 104 0.42 5.54 14.32
CA GLY A 104 -0.26 6.30 13.26
C GLY A 104 -1.76 5.97 13.08
N VAL A 105 -2.31 4.98 13.78
CA VAL A 105 -3.68 4.47 13.57
C VAL A 105 -4.73 5.09 14.52
N CYS A 106 -4.52 6.32 14.94
CA CYS A 106 -5.47 7.05 15.80
C CYS A 106 -6.55 7.75 14.96
N ASP A 107 -7.78 7.23 14.95
CA ASP A 107 -8.93 7.77 14.19
C ASP A 107 -9.24 9.24 14.49
N THR A 108 -9.10 9.65 15.76
CA THR A 108 -9.47 10.99 16.21
C THR A 108 -8.31 11.98 16.20
N CYS A 109 -7.12 11.56 15.73
CA CYS A 109 -5.92 12.37 15.77
C CYS A 109 -5.66 13.17 14.49
N TYR A 110 -6.44 12.98 13.46
CA TYR A 110 -6.25 13.68 12.17
C TYR A 110 -6.01 15.20 12.35
N PRO A 111 -5.07 15.81 11.61
CA PRO A 111 -4.16 15.22 10.61
C PRO A 111 -2.87 14.59 11.19
N ARG A 112 -2.79 14.38 12.50
CA ARG A 112 -1.63 13.85 13.22
C ARG A 112 -1.69 12.34 13.31
N ASN A 113 -1.86 11.67 12.17
CA ASN A 113 -1.95 10.23 12.02
C ASN A 113 -1.51 9.83 10.59
N ALA A 114 -1.56 8.54 10.26
CA ALA A 114 -1.16 8.04 8.96
C ALA A 114 -2.06 8.53 7.80
N GLN A 115 -3.32 8.89 8.07
CA GLN A 115 -4.19 9.51 7.06
C GLN A 115 -3.62 10.86 6.62
N GLY A 116 -3.24 11.72 7.56
CA GLY A 116 -2.59 13.00 7.23
C GLY A 116 -1.23 12.82 6.54
N MET A 117 -0.47 11.76 6.90
CA MET A 117 0.77 11.41 6.20
C MET A 117 0.51 11.05 4.74
N ALA A 118 -0.49 10.21 4.47
CA ALA A 118 -0.85 9.83 3.11
C ALA A 118 -1.36 11.01 2.28
N GLU A 119 -2.15 11.90 2.87
CA GLU A 119 -2.60 13.13 2.22
C GLU A 119 -1.43 14.05 1.85
N ASP A 120 -0.49 14.27 2.78
CA ASP A 120 0.72 15.06 2.51
C ASP A 120 1.59 14.40 1.42
N ALA A 121 1.69 13.06 1.40
CA ALA A 121 2.40 12.32 0.36
C ALA A 121 1.80 12.54 -1.03
N VAL A 122 0.48 12.44 -1.16
CA VAL A 122 -0.25 12.68 -2.41
C VAL A 122 -0.05 14.12 -2.89
N GLU A 123 -0.17 15.12 -1.99
CA GLU A 123 0.02 16.51 -2.35
C GLU A 123 1.45 16.82 -2.81
N LEU A 124 2.46 16.23 -2.17
CA LEU A 124 3.85 16.36 -2.58
C LEU A 124 4.14 15.72 -3.93
N ALA A 125 3.51 14.58 -4.22
CA ALA A 125 3.68 13.87 -5.48
C ALA A 125 2.90 14.51 -6.65
N ARG A 126 1.82 15.25 -6.38
CA ARG A 126 0.91 15.84 -7.37
C ARG A 126 1.59 16.55 -8.56
N PRO A 127 2.68 17.33 -8.39
CA PRO A 127 3.34 17.97 -9.52
C PRO A 127 4.13 17.02 -10.44
N PHE A 128 4.39 15.80 -10.00
CA PHE A 128 5.34 14.88 -10.64
C PHE A 128 4.71 13.59 -11.15
N VAL A 129 3.52 13.26 -10.66
CA VAL A 129 2.84 11.98 -10.90
C VAL A 129 1.52 12.23 -11.62
N ASP A 130 1.29 11.52 -12.70
CA ASP A 130 -0.03 11.40 -13.33
C ASP A 130 -0.78 10.23 -12.72
N PHE A 131 -1.61 10.53 -11.72
CA PHE A 131 -2.36 9.55 -10.96
C PHE A 131 -3.40 8.79 -11.80
N SER A 132 -3.89 9.38 -12.89
CA SER A 132 -4.90 8.72 -13.75
C SER A 132 -4.38 7.44 -14.41
N ARG A 133 -3.06 7.24 -14.45
CA ARG A 133 -2.43 6.03 -14.97
C ARG A 133 -2.59 4.80 -14.07
N TYR A 134 -3.07 4.99 -12.85
CA TYR A 134 -3.20 3.97 -11.79
C TYR A 134 -4.65 3.70 -11.42
N ASP A 135 -5.58 4.03 -12.28
CA ASP A 135 -6.98 3.70 -12.29
C ASP A 135 -7.22 2.84 -13.54
N ASN A 136 -7.06 1.51 -13.41
CA ASN A 136 -7.12 0.58 -14.54
C ASN A 136 -7.81 -0.74 -14.18
N ASP A 137 -8.72 -0.70 -13.21
CA ASP A 137 -9.46 -1.87 -12.72
C ASP A 137 -10.62 -2.28 -13.66
N GLY A 138 -10.93 -1.46 -14.65
CA GLY A 138 -11.93 -1.75 -15.66
C GLY A 138 -11.65 -3.01 -16.50
N PRO A 139 -12.67 -3.60 -17.14
CA PRO A 139 -12.57 -4.83 -17.93
C PRO A 139 -11.54 -4.81 -19.06
N ASP A 140 -11.26 -3.66 -19.65
CA ASP A 140 -10.29 -3.52 -20.74
C ASP A 140 -8.85 -3.35 -20.26
N GLY A 141 -8.64 -3.00 -18.97
CA GLY A 141 -7.35 -2.76 -18.36
C GLY A 141 -6.60 -1.54 -18.88
N VAL A 142 -7.31 -0.62 -19.52
CA VAL A 142 -6.76 0.64 -20.06
C VAL A 142 -7.04 1.77 -19.07
N PRO A 143 -6.01 2.41 -18.50
CA PRO A 143 -6.22 3.42 -17.47
C PRO A 143 -7.18 4.54 -17.88
N SER A 144 -8.11 4.87 -17.00
CA SER A 144 -9.08 5.95 -17.17
C SER A 144 -9.86 5.88 -18.49
N SER A 145 -10.20 4.69 -18.95
CA SER A 145 -10.90 4.48 -20.22
C SER A 145 -12.40 4.74 -20.18
N GLY A 146 -12.97 4.85 -18.96
CA GLY A 146 -14.38 5.14 -18.70
C GLY A 146 -15.19 3.92 -18.25
N ASP A 147 -14.55 2.75 -18.10
CA ASP A 147 -15.08 1.56 -17.45
C ASP A 147 -14.39 1.25 -16.11
N ASP A 148 -13.44 2.12 -15.73
CA ASP A 148 -12.78 2.17 -14.42
C ASP A 148 -13.63 2.90 -13.38
N ASP A 149 -13.33 2.74 -12.09
CA ASP A 149 -14.14 3.30 -11.01
C ASP A 149 -13.80 4.76 -10.63
N GLY A 150 -12.73 5.32 -11.20
CA GLY A 150 -12.28 6.68 -10.97
C GLY A 150 -11.39 6.84 -9.73
N TYR A 151 -10.87 5.74 -9.18
CA TYR A 151 -9.96 5.74 -8.06
C TYR A 151 -8.60 5.12 -8.41
N VAL A 152 -7.56 5.55 -7.73
CA VAL A 152 -6.25 4.88 -7.80
C VAL A 152 -6.37 3.50 -7.18
N ASP A 153 -6.11 2.44 -7.96
CA ASP A 153 -6.34 1.04 -7.58
C ASP A 153 -5.46 0.56 -6.42
N ALA A 154 -4.17 0.91 -6.45
CA ALA A 154 -3.20 0.51 -5.44
C ALA A 154 -2.20 1.63 -5.18
N LEU A 155 -2.32 2.29 -4.05
CA LEU A 155 -1.42 3.35 -3.59
C LEU A 155 -0.62 2.87 -2.38
N PHE A 156 0.70 2.77 -2.53
CA PHE A 156 1.65 2.50 -1.45
C PHE A 156 2.32 3.80 -1.01
N VAL A 157 2.32 4.08 0.28
CA VAL A 157 3.04 5.21 0.89
C VAL A 157 4.14 4.65 1.80
N VAL A 158 5.31 4.45 1.23
CA VAL A 158 6.48 3.90 1.96
C VAL A 158 7.20 5.03 2.69
N HIS A 159 7.27 4.92 4.02
CA HIS A 159 7.92 5.93 4.85
C HIS A 159 9.34 5.54 5.27
N SER A 160 10.19 6.53 5.51
CA SER A 160 11.54 6.32 6.04
C SER A 160 11.54 5.72 7.44
N GLY A 161 12.58 4.95 7.74
CA GLY A 161 12.80 4.31 9.03
C GLY A 161 12.04 2.99 9.22
N SER A 162 12.18 2.45 10.43
CA SER A 162 11.53 1.20 10.84
C SER A 162 10.08 1.41 11.23
N THR A 163 9.35 0.31 11.37
CA THR A 163 7.93 0.29 11.73
C THR A 163 7.69 -0.03 13.21
N TYR A 164 6.45 0.17 13.65
CA TYR A 164 6.02 -0.21 15.00
C TYR A 164 6.11 -1.71 15.21
N GLU A 165 5.66 -2.52 14.28
CA GLU A 165 5.64 -3.98 14.38
C GLU A 165 7.05 -4.58 14.45
N ASP A 166 8.04 -3.97 13.81
CA ASP A 166 9.43 -4.44 13.87
C ASP A 166 10.12 -4.12 15.21
N THR A 167 9.71 -3.02 15.84
CA THR A 167 10.43 -2.47 17.01
C THR A 167 9.65 -2.54 18.32
N GLY A 168 8.32 -2.69 18.26
CA GLY A 168 7.41 -2.52 19.40
C GLY A 168 7.26 -1.08 19.87
N ASN A 169 7.80 -0.10 19.13
CA ASN A 169 7.72 1.32 19.50
C ASN A 169 6.50 2.01 18.86
N PRO A 170 5.47 2.36 19.66
CA PRO A 170 4.27 3.01 19.14
C PRO A 170 4.50 4.46 18.65
N GLY A 171 5.71 4.99 18.86
CA GLY A 171 6.16 6.26 18.28
C GLY A 171 6.57 6.17 16.82
N LEU A 172 6.54 4.98 16.22
CA LEU A 172 6.75 4.71 14.78
C LEU A 172 5.44 4.34 14.12
N ILE A 173 5.35 4.52 12.80
CA ILE A 173 4.16 4.14 12.02
C ILE A 173 4.10 2.61 11.93
N MET A 174 2.91 2.06 12.04
CA MET A 174 2.62 0.64 11.81
C MET A 174 2.26 0.43 10.35
N SER A 175 2.70 -0.67 9.75
CA SER A 175 2.23 -1.06 8.41
C SER A 175 0.73 -1.39 8.47
N HIS A 176 -0.02 -0.86 7.52
CA HIS A 176 -1.47 -1.09 7.43
C HIS A 176 -2.04 -0.60 6.10
N GLN A 177 -3.21 -1.12 5.75
CA GLN A 177 -4.09 -0.55 4.75
C GLN A 177 -5.13 0.34 5.44
N TRP A 178 -5.35 1.54 4.88
CA TRP A 178 -6.40 2.47 5.34
C TRP A 178 -6.88 3.37 4.20
N ASN A 179 -7.69 4.38 4.54
CA ASN A 179 -8.13 5.40 3.61
C ASN A 179 -7.89 6.81 4.16
N THR A 180 -7.71 7.78 3.30
CA THR A 180 -7.69 9.20 3.65
C THR A 180 -9.05 9.63 4.19
N VAL A 181 -9.12 10.78 4.89
CA VAL A 181 -10.39 11.25 5.49
C VAL A 181 -11.47 11.48 4.43
N ALA A 182 -11.07 11.92 3.24
CA ALA A 182 -11.94 12.07 2.09
C ALA A 182 -11.16 11.75 0.81
N PRO A 183 -11.80 11.31 -0.27
CA PRO A 183 -11.14 11.14 -1.56
C PRO A 183 -10.44 12.43 -2.03
N ILE A 184 -9.17 12.33 -2.39
CA ILE A 184 -8.33 13.45 -2.84
C ILE A 184 -8.39 13.53 -4.36
N PRO A 185 -8.95 14.59 -4.97
CA PRO A 185 -9.01 14.70 -6.42
C PRO A 185 -7.62 14.96 -7.01
N VAL A 186 -7.16 14.07 -7.92
CA VAL A 186 -5.86 14.13 -8.59
C VAL A 186 -6.00 13.70 -10.06
N ASN A 187 -5.58 14.52 -11.02
CA ASN A 187 -5.55 14.21 -12.46
C ASN A 187 -6.84 13.59 -13.03
N GLY A 188 -8.01 13.97 -12.49
CA GLY A 188 -9.31 13.46 -12.95
C GLY A 188 -9.80 12.19 -12.28
N VAL A 189 -9.00 11.59 -11.39
CA VAL A 189 -9.33 10.44 -10.53
C VAL A 189 -9.23 10.84 -9.06
N TYR A 190 -9.40 9.88 -8.15
CA TYR A 190 -9.30 10.10 -6.71
C TYR A 190 -8.25 9.17 -6.08
N ALA A 191 -7.35 9.72 -5.26
CA ALA A 191 -6.57 8.95 -4.30
C ALA A 191 -7.38 8.82 -3.01
N PHE A 192 -7.60 7.60 -2.51
CA PHE A 192 -8.43 7.38 -1.33
C PHE A 192 -7.90 6.24 -0.44
N VAL A 193 -7.86 5.01 -0.97
CA VAL A 193 -7.31 3.86 -0.26
C VAL A 193 -5.79 3.88 -0.44
N TYR A 194 -5.06 3.62 0.63
CA TYR A 194 -3.61 3.50 0.62
C TYR A 194 -3.14 2.38 1.54
N THR A 195 -1.95 1.87 1.27
CA THR A 195 -1.17 1.09 2.24
C THR A 195 0.03 1.91 2.71
N THR A 196 0.57 1.61 3.87
CA THR A 196 1.82 2.21 4.33
C THR A 196 2.72 1.17 4.97
N GLU A 197 4.02 1.23 4.63
CA GLU A 197 5.08 0.35 5.08
C GLU A 197 6.34 1.17 5.36
N GLY A 198 7.24 0.65 6.18
CA GLY A 198 8.54 1.26 6.39
C GLY A 198 9.55 0.92 5.30
N GLU A 199 10.56 1.75 5.12
CA GLU A 199 11.63 1.51 4.14
C GLU A 199 12.40 0.20 4.38
N SER A 200 12.43 -0.29 5.62
CA SER A 200 13.07 -1.54 6.02
C SER A 200 12.11 -2.74 6.02
N SER A 201 10.85 -2.55 5.68
CA SER A 201 9.87 -3.62 5.64
C SER A 201 10.23 -4.69 4.63
N LYS A 202 9.93 -5.93 4.96
CA LYS A 202 10.20 -7.07 4.10
C LYS A 202 9.14 -7.21 3.02
N LEU A 203 9.46 -7.95 1.96
CA LEU A 203 8.53 -8.22 0.86
C LEU A 203 7.19 -8.77 1.33
N GLY A 204 7.20 -9.65 2.34
CA GLY A 204 5.97 -10.24 2.87
C GLY A 204 5.00 -9.22 3.46
N THR A 205 5.49 -8.13 4.07
CA THR A 205 4.66 -7.01 4.54
C THR A 205 3.96 -6.32 3.37
N PHE A 206 4.70 -5.96 2.32
CA PHE A 206 4.12 -5.37 1.11
C PHE A 206 3.09 -6.29 0.44
N CYS A 207 3.36 -7.60 0.43
CA CYS A 207 2.39 -8.57 -0.09
C CYS A 207 1.14 -8.67 0.81
N HIS A 208 1.28 -8.60 2.12
CA HIS A 208 0.17 -8.60 3.07
C HIS A 208 -0.75 -7.39 2.84
N GLU A 209 -0.17 -6.18 2.83
CA GLU A 209 -0.93 -4.95 2.63
C GLU A 209 -1.59 -4.90 1.24
N MET A 210 -0.91 -5.38 0.19
CA MET A 210 -1.53 -5.57 -1.12
C MET A 210 -2.69 -6.57 -1.08
N GLY A 211 -2.63 -7.59 -0.22
CA GLY A 211 -3.75 -8.50 0.03
C GLY A 211 -5.00 -7.76 0.49
N HIS A 212 -4.86 -6.76 1.35
CA HIS A 212 -5.96 -5.91 1.77
C HIS A 212 -6.51 -5.05 0.63
N VAL A 213 -5.66 -4.53 -0.25
CA VAL A 213 -6.11 -3.84 -1.47
C VAL A 213 -6.98 -4.75 -2.34
N LEU A 214 -6.65 -6.04 -2.41
CA LEU A 214 -7.45 -7.06 -3.09
C LEU A 214 -8.68 -7.53 -2.28
N GLY A 215 -8.93 -6.95 -1.09
CA GLY A 215 -10.08 -7.24 -0.23
C GLY A 215 -9.94 -8.46 0.68
N LEU A 216 -8.73 -8.99 0.84
CA LEU A 216 -8.50 -10.08 1.78
C LEU A 216 -8.49 -9.53 3.22
N PRO A 217 -9.21 -10.14 4.17
CA PRO A 217 -9.18 -9.73 5.57
C PRO A 217 -7.96 -10.30 6.29
N ASP A 218 -7.59 -9.68 7.42
CA ASP A 218 -6.68 -10.30 8.37
C ASP A 218 -7.19 -11.64 8.87
N LEU A 219 -6.29 -12.62 8.95
CA LEU A 219 -6.54 -13.96 9.42
C LEU A 219 -5.77 -14.30 10.71
N TYR A 220 -5.16 -13.30 11.35
CA TYR A 220 -4.71 -13.39 12.73
C TYR A 220 -5.86 -13.10 13.71
N ASP A 221 -5.73 -13.59 14.92
CA ASP A 221 -6.74 -13.39 15.96
C ASP A 221 -6.60 -12.00 16.57
N ARG A 222 -7.60 -11.14 16.37
CA ARG A 222 -7.59 -9.73 16.81
C ARG A 222 -7.80 -9.55 18.31
N ASP A 223 -8.34 -10.53 19.01
CA ASP A 223 -8.50 -10.48 20.48
C ASP A 223 -7.39 -11.21 21.22
N TYR A 224 -6.42 -11.78 20.48
CA TYR A 224 -5.24 -12.47 21.00
C TYR A 224 -5.55 -13.68 21.89
N THR A 225 -6.73 -14.32 21.73
CA THR A 225 -7.07 -15.56 22.42
C THR A 225 -6.49 -16.81 21.75
N SER A 226 -6.07 -16.67 20.49
CA SER A 226 -5.39 -17.69 19.68
C SER A 226 -4.34 -17.06 18.77
N TYR A 227 -3.71 -17.86 17.90
CA TYR A 227 -2.79 -17.36 16.85
C TYR A 227 -3.49 -17.13 15.50
N GLY A 228 -4.80 -17.43 15.38
CA GLY A 228 -5.48 -17.43 14.09
C GLY A 228 -4.82 -18.44 13.13
N LEU A 229 -4.55 -18.04 11.89
CA LEU A 229 -3.80 -18.87 10.93
C LEU A 229 -2.27 -18.78 11.08
N ASP A 230 -1.79 -17.95 12.01
CA ASP A 230 -0.37 -17.81 12.36
C ASP A 230 0.54 -17.72 11.10
N LEU A 231 1.66 -18.43 11.09
CA LEU A 231 2.66 -18.45 10.00
C LEU A 231 2.16 -19.13 8.69
N TRP A 232 0.99 -19.74 8.71
CA TRP A 232 0.44 -20.47 7.56
C TRP A 232 -0.30 -19.58 6.55
N SER A 233 -0.47 -18.32 6.83
CA SER A 233 -1.16 -17.39 5.93
C SER A 233 -0.38 -16.10 5.79
N LEU A 234 -0.30 -15.59 4.55
CA LEU A 234 0.17 -14.23 4.28
C LEU A 234 -0.63 -13.21 5.08
N MET A 235 -1.96 -13.37 5.13
CA MET A 235 -2.88 -12.46 5.84
C MET A 235 -2.90 -12.68 7.37
N ALA A 236 -1.89 -13.34 7.91
CA ALA A 236 -1.60 -13.49 9.33
C ALA A 236 -0.09 -13.30 9.55
N ALA A 237 0.53 -14.00 10.50
CA ALA A 237 1.95 -13.85 10.81
C ALA A 237 2.90 -14.33 9.67
N GLY A 238 2.39 -15.01 8.64
CA GLY A 238 3.18 -15.45 7.49
C GLY A 238 3.79 -14.30 6.67
N GLY A 239 3.20 -13.11 6.69
CA GLY A 239 3.74 -11.91 6.06
C GLY A 239 5.12 -11.49 6.61
N TRP A 240 5.45 -11.84 7.86
CA TRP A 240 6.73 -11.51 8.47
C TRP A 240 7.87 -12.52 8.20
N LEU A 241 7.61 -13.60 7.50
CA LEU A 241 8.63 -14.60 7.19
C LEU A 241 9.65 -14.16 6.11
N GLY A 242 9.39 -13.09 5.38
CA GLY A 242 10.31 -12.45 4.45
C GLY A 242 9.90 -12.54 3.02
#